data_1a56f70f13fcf57a4ca9609e41c4ae0a
#
_entry.id   1a56f70f13fcf57a4ca9609e41c4ae0a
#
_cell.length_a   1.000
_cell.length_b   1.000
_cell.length_c   1.000
_cell.angle_alpha   90.00
_cell.angle_beta   90.00
_cell.angle_gamma   90.00
#
_symmetry.space_group_name_H-M   'P 1'
#
loop_
_entity.id
_entity.type
_entity.pdbx_description
1 polymer ?
#
loop_
_entity_poly.entity_id
_entity_poly.type
_entity_poly.pdbx_seq_one_letter_code
_entity_poly.pdbx_strand_id
1 'polypeptide(L)'
;MVRMAIAIFTMALVSPLAAGAQNTTDFSGTWKMDAARSESAHQAVPIGPVTLVIKQSAMELTIETRRSDTDRSQIHSETLTYKLDGSESTMAGTSGAPIKLQAHWEGAKLVTGTTRNVEGSTVTTTYVHSLDPKGNELTVHKTLTVQHGYQFDGAKNSGTGTDVFIKAKAAPAK
;
A
#
# COMPACT_ATOMS: atom_id res chain seq x y z
N MET A 1 47.58 -6.85 -59.72
CA MET A 1 47.34 -6.24 -58.41
C MET A 1 45.84 -6.46 -58.07
N VAL A 2 45.57 -7.47 -57.22
CA VAL A 2 44.20 -7.83 -56.85
C VAL A 2 43.92 -7.15 -55.49
N ARG A 3 42.93 -6.24 -55.42
CA ARG A 3 42.47 -5.60 -54.20
C ARG A 3 41.39 -6.45 -53.55
N MET A 4 41.72 -7.06 -52.42
CA MET A 4 40.81 -7.85 -51.59
C MET A 4 40.04 -6.90 -50.66
N ALA A 5 38.73 -6.77 -50.87
CA ALA A 5 37.83 -6.00 -50.00
C ALA A 5 37.35 -6.89 -48.84
N ILE A 6 37.71 -6.49 -47.61
CA ILE A 6 37.23 -7.14 -46.39
C ILE A 6 35.91 -6.48 -45.99
N ALA A 7 34.81 -7.23 -46.07
CA ALA A 7 33.52 -6.80 -45.55
C ALA A 7 33.46 -7.11 -44.04
N ILE A 8 33.39 -6.08 -43.19
CA ILE A 8 33.17 -6.22 -41.75
C ILE A 8 31.64 -6.33 -41.50
N PHE A 9 31.22 -7.53 -41.08
CA PHE A 9 29.84 -7.82 -40.72
C PHE A 9 29.64 -7.46 -39.21
N THR A 10 29.04 -6.31 -38.92
CA THR A 10 28.71 -5.89 -37.56
C THR A 10 27.43 -6.62 -37.11
N MET A 11 27.59 -7.60 -36.24
CA MET A 11 26.52 -8.34 -35.62
C MET A 11 25.95 -7.51 -34.46
N ALA A 12 24.78 -6.88 -34.65
CA ALA A 12 24.06 -6.17 -33.60
C ALA A 12 23.51 -7.17 -32.58
N LEU A 13 24.07 -7.16 -31.36
CA LEU A 13 23.51 -7.89 -30.23
C LEU A 13 22.18 -7.21 -29.84
N VAL A 14 21.05 -7.81 -30.18
CA VAL A 14 19.74 -7.47 -29.64
C VAL A 14 19.63 -8.15 -28.27
N SER A 15 19.86 -7.37 -27.19
CA SER A 15 19.57 -7.83 -25.82
C SER A 15 18.06 -7.96 -25.66
N PRO A 16 17.53 -9.14 -25.24
CA PRO A 16 16.11 -9.23 -24.91
C PRO A 16 15.85 -8.35 -23.69
N LEU A 17 14.93 -7.39 -23.80
CA LEU A 17 14.32 -6.76 -22.63
C LEU A 17 13.70 -7.88 -21.80
N ALA A 18 14.24 -8.12 -20.61
CA ALA A 18 13.59 -8.97 -19.63
C ALA A 18 12.24 -8.32 -19.30
N ALA A 19 11.15 -8.88 -19.84
CA ALA A 19 9.80 -8.57 -19.37
C ALA A 19 9.79 -8.91 -17.87
N GLY A 20 9.76 -7.87 -17.02
CA GLY A 20 9.67 -8.05 -15.58
C GLY A 20 8.50 -8.97 -15.29
N ALA A 21 8.73 -10.05 -14.55
CA ALA A 21 7.68 -10.95 -14.11
C ALA A 21 6.62 -10.11 -13.40
N GLN A 22 5.42 -10.02 -13.99
CA GLN A 22 4.30 -9.32 -13.36
C GLN A 22 4.03 -10.02 -12.03
N ASN A 23 3.98 -9.25 -10.95
CA ASN A 23 3.67 -9.78 -9.63
C ASN A 23 2.24 -10.31 -9.65
N THR A 24 2.06 -11.61 -9.36
CA THR A 24 0.77 -12.29 -9.40
C THR A 24 0.04 -12.30 -8.07
N THR A 25 0.61 -11.68 -7.01
CA THR A 25 -0.06 -11.60 -5.70
C THR A 25 -1.30 -10.74 -5.80
N ASP A 26 -2.46 -11.32 -5.53
CA ASP A 26 -3.76 -10.65 -5.56
C ASP A 26 -4.29 -10.44 -4.13
N PHE A 27 -4.35 -9.18 -3.71
CA PHE A 27 -4.87 -8.76 -2.42
C PHE A 27 -6.39 -8.54 -2.42
N SER A 28 -7.07 -8.71 -3.54
CA SER A 28 -8.51 -8.46 -3.65
C SER A 28 -9.32 -9.28 -2.66
N GLY A 29 -10.31 -8.63 -2.07
CA GLY A 29 -11.23 -9.26 -1.14
C GLY A 29 -11.69 -8.33 -0.03
N THR A 30 -12.49 -8.90 0.87
CA THR A 30 -12.91 -8.26 2.11
C THR A 30 -12.13 -8.90 3.25
N TRP A 31 -11.47 -8.08 4.04
CA TRP A 31 -10.57 -8.49 5.10
C TRP A 31 -11.04 -7.92 6.43
N LYS A 32 -11.24 -8.76 7.43
CA LYS A 32 -11.66 -8.35 8.77
C LYS A 32 -10.49 -8.45 9.74
N MET A 33 -10.24 -7.38 10.49
CA MET A 33 -9.20 -7.36 11.51
C MET A 33 -9.40 -8.47 12.54
N ASP A 34 -8.35 -9.22 12.80
CA ASP A 34 -8.22 -10.10 13.95
C ASP A 34 -7.70 -9.26 15.12
N ALA A 35 -8.59 -8.76 15.95
CA ALA A 35 -8.24 -7.86 17.05
C ALA A 35 -7.29 -8.53 18.07
N ALA A 36 -7.35 -9.84 18.24
CA ALA A 36 -6.48 -10.54 19.21
C ALA A 36 -5.01 -10.54 18.77
N ARG A 37 -4.75 -10.45 17.45
CA ARG A 37 -3.41 -10.48 16.87
C ARG A 37 -2.96 -9.14 16.27
N SER A 38 -3.78 -8.10 16.40
CA SER A 38 -3.51 -6.78 15.83
C SER A 38 -3.06 -5.80 16.89
N GLU A 39 -1.89 -5.20 16.72
CA GLU A 39 -1.33 -4.23 17.69
C GLU A 39 -2.20 -2.97 17.80
N SER A 40 -2.84 -2.53 16.70
CA SER A 40 -3.72 -1.37 16.72
C SER A 40 -4.91 -1.51 17.67
N ALA A 41 -5.37 -2.74 17.93
CA ALA A 41 -6.47 -3.01 18.85
C ALA A 41 -6.06 -2.92 20.34
N HIS A 42 -4.76 -2.89 20.62
CA HIS A 42 -4.20 -2.91 21.98
C HIS A 42 -3.42 -1.64 22.34
N GLN A 43 -3.52 -0.59 21.52
CA GLN A 43 -2.90 0.70 21.81
C GLN A 43 -3.60 1.42 22.97
N ALA A 44 -2.95 2.45 23.54
CA ALA A 44 -3.54 3.30 24.60
C ALA A 44 -4.89 3.91 24.19
N VAL A 45 -5.06 4.21 22.89
CA VAL A 45 -6.36 4.52 22.28
C VAL A 45 -6.62 3.42 21.25
N PRO A 46 -7.37 2.37 21.62
CA PRO A 46 -7.62 1.25 20.75
C PRO A 46 -8.36 1.67 19.48
N ILE A 47 -7.91 1.17 18.33
CA ILE A 47 -8.68 1.31 17.10
C ILE A 47 -9.75 0.22 17.11
N GLY A 48 -11.02 0.62 16.94
CA GLY A 48 -12.16 -0.30 16.83
C GLY A 48 -12.02 -1.27 15.67
N PRO A 49 -12.96 -2.20 15.49
CA PRO A 49 -12.90 -3.19 14.42
C PRO A 49 -12.69 -2.54 13.05
N VAL A 50 -11.67 -3.01 12.32
CA VAL A 50 -11.35 -2.52 10.98
C VAL A 50 -11.72 -3.58 9.95
N THR A 51 -12.35 -3.13 8.85
CA THR A 51 -12.58 -3.94 7.66
C THR A 51 -11.91 -3.26 6.48
N LEU A 52 -11.10 -4.00 5.73
CA LEU A 52 -10.54 -3.54 4.46
C LEU A 52 -11.32 -4.19 3.32
N VAL A 53 -11.74 -3.39 2.33
CA VAL A 53 -12.25 -3.89 1.06
C VAL A 53 -11.23 -3.50 0.00
N ILE A 54 -10.55 -4.49 -0.53
CA ILE A 54 -9.46 -4.31 -1.50
C ILE A 54 -9.95 -4.75 -2.87
N LYS A 55 -9.75 -3.89 -3.88
CA LYS A 55 -9.94 -4.17 -5.29
C LYS A 55 -8.63 -3.94 -6.01
N GLN A 56 -8.14 -4.94 -6.72
CA GLN A 56 -6.88 -4.87 -7.44
C GLN A 56 -7.08 -5.20 -8.91
N SER A 57 -6.46 -4.41 -9.76
CA SER A 57 -6.29 -4.66 -11.19
C SER A 57 -4.79 -4.72 -11.53
N ALA A 58 -4.46 -4.89 -12.80
CA ALA A 58 -3.05 -4.82 -13.23
C ALA A 58 -2.42 -3.43 -13.01
N MET A 59 -3.22 -2.35 -12.99
CA MET A 59 -2.76 -0.97 -12.98
C MET A 59 -3.05 -0.23 -11.66
N GLU A 60 -4.05 -0.67 -10.91
CA GLU A 60 -4.58 0.07 -9.76
C GLU A 60 -4.94 -0.85 -8.60
N LEU A 61 -4.75 -0.31 -7.39
CA LEU A 61 -5.21 -0.88 -6.14
C LEU A 61 -6.12 0.13 -5.44
N THR A 62 -7.36 -0.25 -5.17
CA THR A 62 -8.26 0.53 -4.32
C THR A 62 -8.43 -0.16 -2.98
N ILE A 63 -8.19 0.57 -1.89
CA ILE A 63 -8.39 0.11 -0.52
C ILE A 63 -9.44 1.00 0.13
N GLU A 64 -10.59 0.44 0.45
CA GLU A 64 -11.58 1.06 1.31
C GLU A 64 -11.37 0.54 2.73
N THR A 65 -11.03 1.44 3.65
CA THR A 65 -10.88 1.16 5.08
C THR A 65 -12.13 1.60 5.81
N ARG A 66 -12.83 0.68 6.42
CA ARG A 66 -14.00 0.95 7.28
C ARG A 66 -13.60 0.71 8.72
N ARG A 67 -13.79 1.70 9.58
CA ARG A 67 -13.51 1.63 11.02
C ARG A 67 -14.81 1.90 11.77
N SER A 68 -15.10 1.10 12.79
CA SER A 68 -16.16 1.40 13.75
C SER A 68 -15.54 2.06 14.97
N ASP A 69 -16.25 2.99 15.57
CA ASP A 69 -15.91 3.45 16.91
C ASP A 69 -15.99 2.31 17.91
N THR A 70 -15.33 2.45 19.06
CA THR A 70 -15.30 1.41 20.10
C THR A 70 -16.70 1.05 20.62
N ASP A 71 -17.62 2.00 20.61
CA ASP A 71 -19.04 1.82 20.94
C ASP A 71 -19.89 1.37 19.73
N ARG A 72 -19.26 1.26 18.52
CA ARG A 72 -19.91 0.91 17.24
C ARG A 72 -21.03 1.88 16.81
N SER A 73 -21.07 3.08 17.36
CA SER A 73 -22.10 4.08 17.06
C SER A 73 -21.92 4.69 15.67
N GLN A 74 -20.66 4.78 15.19
CA GLN A 74 -20.34 5.37 13.90
C GLN A 74 -19.35 4.49 13.11
N ILE A 75 -19.47 4.54 11.78
CA ILE A 75 -18.55 3.89 10.85
C ILE A 75 -17.88 5.00 10.04
N HIS A 76 -16.57 5.07 10.16
CA HIS A 76 -15.75 5.95 9.34
C HIS A 76 -15.20 5.14 8.16
N SER A 77 -15.36 5.67 6.96
CA SER A 77 -14.85 5.04 5.74
C SER A 77 -13.90 5.99 5.01
N GLU A 78 -12.77 5.48 4.58
CA GLU A 78 -11.83 6.17 3.72
C GLU A 78 -11.45 5.25 2.55
N THR A 79 -11.49 5.78 1.34
CA THR A 79 -11.10 5.03 0.13
C THR A 79 -9.88 5.69 -0.50
N LEU A 80 -8.82 4.90 -0.70
CA LEU A 80 -7.57 5.32 -1.33
C LEU A 80 -7.32 4.48 -2.57
N THR A 81 -6.99 5.13 -3.70
CA THR A 81 -6.66 4.45 -4.96
C THR A 81 -5.22 4.75 -5.34
N TYR A 82 -4.43 3.70 -5.46
CA TYR A 82 -3.00 3.72 -5.77
C TYR A 82 -2.75 3.24 -7.19
N LYS A 83 -1.78 3.84 -7.87
CA LYS A 83 -1.24 3.32 -9.12
C LYS A 83 -0.18 2.26 -8.81
N LEU A 84 -0.25 1.11 -9.48
CA LEU A 84 0.68 -0.01 -9.27
C LEU A 84 1.95 0.06 -10.14
N ASP A 85 2.09 1.10 -10.95
CA ASP A 85 3.28 1.39 -11.76
C ASP A 85 4.40 2.12 -10.97
N GLY A 86 4.19 2.38 -9.67
CA GLY A 86 5.13 3.10 -8.82
C GLY A 86 5.03 4.63 -8.88
N SER A 87 4.20 5.19 -9.79
CA SER A 87 4.04 6.63 -9.90
C SER A 87 3.22 7.22 -8.75
N GLU A 88 3.59 8.43 -8.31
CA GLU A 88 2.82 9.18 -7.33
C GLU A 88 1.49 9.64 -7.93
N SER A 89 0.43 9.60 -7.14
CA SER A 89 -0.85 10.21 -7.44
C SER A 89 -1.29 11.11 -6.28
N THR A 90 -2.25 12.00 -6.55
CA THR A 90 -2.78 12.92 -5.53
C THR A 90 -4.30 12.87 -5.57
N MET A 91 -4.91 12.85 -4.39
CA MET A 91 -6.36 12.97 -4.24
C MET A 91 -6.71 14.03 -3.17
N ALA A 92 -7.94 14.52 -3.19
CA ALA A 92 -8.44 15.39 -2.14
C ALA A 92 -8.74 14.56 -0.88
N GLY A 93 -8.23 15.01 0.27
CA GLY A 93 -8.64 14.46 1.57
C GLY A 93 -10.01 14.98 2.02
N THR A 94 -10.55 14.42 3.08
CA THR A 94 -11.84 14.85 3.66
C THR A 94 -11.87 16.31 4.11
N SER A 95 -10.72 16.86 4.48
CA SER A 95 -10.54 18.30 4.81
C SER A 95 -10.28 19.18 3.56
N GLY A 96 -10.26 18.61 2.35
CA GLY A 96 -9.86 19.30 1.12
C GLY A 96 -8.35 19.39 0.92
N ALA A 97 -7.52 19.10 1.93
CA ALA A 97 -6.08 19.06 1.79
C ALA A 97 -5.64 17.88 0.90
N PRO A 98 -4.61 18.05 0.03
CA PRO A 98 -4.16 16.97 -0.84
C PRO A 98 -3.51 15.85 -0.05
N ILE A 99 -3.80 14.62 -0.47
CA ILE A 99 -3.13 13.39 -0.02
C ILE A 99 -2.30 12.88 -1.19
N LYS A 100 -1.00 12.71 -0.98
CA LYS A 100 -0.11 12.03 -1.93
C LYS A 100 -0.14 10.54 -1.67
N LEU A 101 -0.21 9.77 -2.74
CA LEU A 101 -0.35 8.31 -2.73
C LEU A 101 0.74 7.70 -3.60
N GLN A 102 1.36 6.64 -3.12
CA GLN A 102 2.34 5.87 -3.89
C GLN A 102 2.21 4.39 -3.54
N ALA A 103 2.44 3.52 -4.52
CA ALA A 103 2.55 2.08 -4.30
C ALA A 103 3.67 1.49 -5.15
N HIS A 104 4.34 0.48 -4.61
CA HIS A 104 5.34 -0.30 -5.34
C HIS A 104 5.40 -1.73 -4.79
N TRP A 105 5.97 -2.62 -5.59
CA TRP A 105 6.14 -4.01 -5.21
C TRP A 105 7.53 -4.28 -4.64
N GLU A 106 7.58 -5.05 -3.55
CA GLU A 106 8.80 -5.63 -2.98
C GLU A 106 8.68 -7.16 -2.99
N GLY A 107 9.07 -7.77 -4.10
CA GLY A 107 8.81 -9.19 -4.33
C GLY A 107 7.31 -9.49 -4.32
N ALA A 108 6.85 -10.39 -3.45
CA ALA A 108 5.42 -10.71 -3.28
C ALA A 108 4.66 -9.75 -2.37
N LYS A 109 5.34 -8.78 -1.76
CA LYS A 109 4.72 -7.77 -0.88
C LYS A 109 4.36 -6.53 -1.67
N LEU A 110 3.28 -5.88 -1.28
CA LEU A 110 2.88 -4.59 -1.80
C LEU A 110 3.09 -3.52 -0.73
N VAL A 111 3.86 -2.49 -1.07
CA VAL A 111 4.09 -1.33 -0.21
C VAL A 111 3.21 -0.20 -0.70
N THR A 112 2.37 0.36 0.18
CA THR A 112 1.59 1.57 -0.10
C THR A 112 1.96 2.67 0.87
N GLY A 113 1.99 3.91 0.38
CA GLY A 113 2.34 5.09 1.16
C GLY A 113 1.34 6.21 1.00
N THR A 114 1.09 6.94 2.08
CA THR A 114 0.33 8.19 2.06
C THR A 114 1.15 9.29 2.71
N THR A 115 1.09 10.50 2.14
CA THR A 115 1.66 11.71 2.77
C THR A 115 0.59 12.78 2.82
N ARG A 116 0.37 13.34 4.02
CA ARG A 116 -0.66 14.35 4.31
C ARG A 116 -0.04 15.49 5.09
N ASN A 117 -0.59 16.70 4.93
CA ASN A 117 -0.34 17.78 5.88
C ASN A 117 -1.50 17.82 6.88
N VAL A 118 -1.16 17.77 8.16
CA VAL A 118 -2.12 17.85 9.27
C VAL A 118 -1.62 18.93 10.22
N GLU A 119 -2.34 20.04 10.30
CA GLU A 119 -2.02 21.17 11.21
C GLU A 119 -0.55 21.63 11.11
N GLY A 120 -0.03 21.76 9.88
CA GLY A 120 1.34 22.18 9.62
C GLY A 120 2.40 21.09 9.79
N SER A 121 2.01 19.90 10.19
CA SER A 121 2.90 18.73 10.27
C SER A 121 2.75 17.85 9.03
N THR A 122 3.86 17.32 8.51
CA THR A 122 3.83 16.31 7.46
C THR A 122 3.72 14.93 8.09
N VAL A 123 2.63 14.23 7.79
CA VAL A 123 2.37 12.87 8.27
C VAL A 123 2.53 11.91 7.09
N THR A 124 3.50 11.01 7.20
CA THR A 124 3.71 9.93 6.23
C THR A 124 3.37 8.60 6.88
N THR A 125 2.52 7.82 6.21
CA THR A 125 2.19 6.46 6.65
C THR A 125 2.54 5.49 5.53
N THR A 126 3.34 4.48 5.85
CA THR A 126 3.69 3.38 4.94
C THR A 126 3.06 2.10 5.46
N TYR A 127 2.48 1.31 4.56
CA TYR A 127 1.93 0.00 4.84
C TYR A 127 2.59 -1.03 3.95
N VAL A 128 3.10 -2.10 4.56
CA VAL A 128 3.62 -3.27 3.85
C VAL A 128 2.60 -4.39 3.98
N HIS A 129 1.99 -4.76 2.87
CA HIS A 129 0.97 -5.79 2.78
C HIS A 129 1.60 -7.12 2.38
N SER A 130 1.29 -8.21 3.08
CA SER A 130 1.73 -9.56 2.74
C SER A 130 0.63 -10.58 3.00
N LEU A 131 0.50 -11.58 2.11
CA LEU A 131 -0.43 -12.69 2.27
C LEU A 131 0.28 -13.92 2.83
N ASP A 132 -0.46 -14.72 3.59
CA ASP A 132 -0.04 -16.09 3.90
C ASP A 132 -0.03 -16.95 2.62
N PRO A 133 0.66 -18.12 2.61
CA PRO A 133 0.72 -18.97 1.42
C PRO A 133 -0.64 -19.46 0.88
N LYS A 134 -1.67 -19.44 1.72
CA LYS A 134 -3.03 -19.85 1.34
C LYS A 134 -3.89 -18.68 0.84
N GLY A 135 -3.42 -17.43 1.00
CA GLY A 135 -4.17 -16.22 0.65
C GLY A 135 -5.39 -15.95 1.52
N ASN A 136 -5.41 -16.49 2.74
CA ASN A 136 -6.53 -16.36 3.70
C ASN A 136 -6.24 -15.38 4.84
N GLU A 137 -4.98 -15.02 5.02
CA GLU A 137 -4.52 -14.08 6.02
C GLU A 137 -3.71 -12.96 5.35
N LEU A 138 -4.04 -11.72 5.69
CA LEU A 138 -3.33 -10.52 5.27
C LEU A 138 -2.66 -9.92 6.49
N THR A 139 -1.35 -9.82 6.48
CA THR A 139 -0.56 -9.07 7.47
C THR A 139 -0.24 -7.70 6.90
N VAL A 140 -0.50 -6.65 7.67
CA VAL A 140 -0.21 -5.25 7.33
C VAL A 140 0.73 -4.68 8.38
N HIS A 141 1.98 -4.45 7.98
CA HIS A 141 2.93 -3.73 8.82
C HIS A 141 2.87 -2.23 8.49
N LYS A 142 2.58 -1.41 9.50
CA LYS A 142 2.43 0.04 9.39
C LYS A 142 3.64 0.75 9.99
N THR A 143 4.14 1.76 9.29
CA THR A 143 5.08 2.75 9.82
C THR A 143 4.46 4.13 9.68
N LEU A 144 4.34 4.86 10.78
CA LEU A 144 3.89 6.24 10.83
C LEU A 144 5.09 7.14 11.15
N THR A 145 5.27 8.20 10.38
CA THR A 145 6.27 9.23 10.65
C THR A 145 5.59 10.60 10.64
N VAL A 146 5.82 11.38 11.69
CA VAL A 146 5.33 12.76 11.81
C VAL A 146 6.54 13.69 11.84
N GLN A 147 6.59 14.62 10.89
CA GLN A 147 7.60 15.69 10.83
C GLN A 147 6.91 17.02 11.12
N HIS A 148 7.27 17.64 12.22
CA HIS A 148 6.71 18.92 12.64
C HIS A 148 7.39 20.07 11.89
N GLY A 149 6.58 20.92 11.22
CA GLY A 149 7.08 22.02 10.39
C GLY A 149 7.63 23.22 11.17
N TYR A 150 7.33 23.30 12.46
CA TYR A 150 7.67 24.46 13.32
C TYR A 150 8.79 24.16 14.33
N GLN A 151 9.39 22.97 14.33
CA GLN A 151 10.50 22.64 15.22
C GLN A 151 11.84 22.94 14.53
N PHE A 152 12.71 23.63 15.24
CA PHE A 152 14.00 24.11 14.72
C PHE A 152 14.95 23.00 14.27
N ASP A 153 14.81 21.80 14.78
CA ASP A 153 15.65 20.63 14.48
C ASP A 153 14.99 19.62 13.54
N GLY A 154 13.76 19.92 13.06
CA GLY A 154 13.02 19.01 12.19
C GLY A 154 12.73 17.66 12.85
N ALA A 155 12.47 17.64 14.17
CA ALA A 155 12.22 16.44 14.94
C ALA A 155 11.18 15.55 14.27
N LYS A 156 11.53 14.27 14.13
CA LYS A 156 10.66 13.24 13.55
C LYS A 156 10.25 12.29 14.66
N ASN A 157 8.95 12.10 14.79
CA ASN A 157 8.40 11.04 15.61
C ASN A 157 7.98 9.89 14.69
N SER A 158 8.32 8.67 15.02
CA SER A 158 7.92 7.49 14.28
C SER A 158 7.33 6.45 15.20
N GLY A 159 6.36 5.71 14.67
CA GLY A 159 5.74 4.56 15.31
C GLY A 159 5.52 3.45 14.30
N THR A 160 5.59 2.23 14.75
CA THR A 160 5.32 1.04 13.94
C THR A 160 4.21 0.22 14.59
N GLY A 161 3.57 -0.63 13.81
CA GLY A 161 2.60 -1.58 14.31
C GLY A 161 2.27 -2.60 13.25
N THR A 162 1.78 -3.77 13.70
CA THR A 162 1.40 -4.87 12.81
C THR A 162 -0.05 -5.25 13.10
N ASP A 163 -0.86 -5.28 12.06
CA ASP A 163 -2.23 -5.73 12.13
C ASP A 163 -2.44 -6.95 11.24
N VAL A 164 -3.27 -7.86 11.71
CA VAL A 164 -3.61 -9.11 11.04
C VAL A 164 -5.07 -9.10 10.65
N PHE A 165 -5.36 -9.52 9.42
CA PHE A 165 -6.70 -9.56 8.87
C PHE A 165 -7.00 -10.93 8.30
N ILE A 166 -8.22 -11.40 8.49
CA ILE A 166 -8.71 -12.68 7.96
C ILE A 166 -9.66 -12.40 6.79
N LYS A 167 -9.49 -13.14 5.70
CA LYS A 167 -10.35 -13.03 4.52
C LYS A 167 -11.79 -13.41 4.87
N ALA A 168 -12.72 -12.51 4.66
CA ALA A 168 -14.12 -12.80 4.85
C ALA A 168 -14.59 -13.76 3.74
N LYS A 169 -15.38 -14.77 4.12
CA LYS A 169 -16.03 -15.63 3.12
C LYS A 169 -16.96 -14.78 2.25
N ALA A 170 -16.92 -14.98 0.95
CA ALA A 170 -17.90 -14.37 0.05
C ALA A 170 -19.30 -14.71 0.55
N ALA A 171 -20.19 -13.71 0.63
CA ALA A 171 -21.60 -13.98 0.89
C ALA A 171 -22.13 -14.86 -0.25
N PRO A 172 -22.93 -15.90 0.04
CA PRO A 172 -23.56 -16.69 -1.01
C PRO A 172 -24.34 -15.75 -1.93
N ALA A 173 -24.12 -15.89 -3.24
CA ALA A 173 -24.92 -15.16 -4.24
C ALA A 173 -26.40 -15.47 -3.99
N LYS A 174 -27.20 -14.38 -3.83
CA LYS A 174 -28.66 -14.49 -3.74
C LYS A 174 -29.24 -14.74 -5.13
#